data_9634d3090164577243af3ee3550f2165
#
_entry.id   9634d3090164577243af3ee3550f2165
#
_cell.length_a   1.000
_cell.length_b   1.000
_cell.length_c   1.000
_cell.angle_alpha   90.00
_cell.angle_beta   90.00
_cell.angle_gamma   90.00
#
_symmetry.space_group_name_H-M   'P 1'
#
loop_
_entity.id
_entity.type
_entity.pdbx_description
1 polymer ?
#
loop_
_entity_poly.entity_id
_entity_poly.type
_entity_poly.pdbx_seq_one_letter_code
_entity_poly.pdbx_strand_id
1 'polypeptide(L)'
;MAPETVAIADVAVVLLVALLVGRFTRRLHQPPVVAEILTGILLGPSLLGLLPGHLPAHLFPDQSRSLLNGIAQVGLVVFMFLAGWELDLRSLRGRGRWLGATAGLTMAVPFAVGAGAGALLVGGFGPKGVSHGDFVLYLATAFSITAFPVLARVLRDNGLSRSRVGNLAMACAAVGDVLAWCLLVLVVALVSAKGQSQFWTVLAETAGYGLVLVVVVRPLLSRLVDRAGARGGYGTLFTATAAGLMLSAYATGWIGIHTIFGAFAFGLVMPRRPATELHEQLGVPMERLAALLLPVYFVVTGLSVDVSALGGRGLVALLVVLAAAVSGKAVGAVVPVRLSGLGWRESLAFGALMNTRGLTELVVLGIGRQLGLITGEMFTIMVLMALLTTAMAGPLLRALRMVPAAVPGRAEAETVTDRQPRPAAVK
;
A
#
# COMPACT_ATOMS: atom_id res chain seq x y z
N MET A 1 28.65 -14.22 13.94
CA MET A 1 28.19 -14.77 12.65
C MET A 1 28.27 -13.67 11.61
N ALA A 2 28.49 -14.00 10.34
CA ALA A 2 28.46 -13.02 9.25
C ALA A 2 27.06 -12.38 9.16
N PRO A 3 26.94 -11.06 8.92
CA PRO A 3 25.65 -10.36 8.88
C PRO A 3 24.69 -10.95 7.84
N GLU A 4 25.22 -11.45 6.73
CA GLU A 4 24.43 -12.07 5.66
C GLU A 4 23.75 -13.37 6.12
N THR A 5 24.47 -14.18 6.92
CA THR A 5 23.93 -15.45 7.48
C THR A 5 22.80 -15.15 8.46
N VAL A 6 22.95 -14.11 9.28
CA VAL A 6 21.91 -13.69 10.22
C VAL A 6 20.70 -13.16 9.44
N ALA A 7 20.88 -12.32 8.41
CA ALA A 7 19.80 -11.81 7.60
C ALA A 7 18.97 -12.90 6.90
N ILE A 8 19.62 -14.01 6.45
CA ILE A 8 18.90 -15.16 5.88
C ILE A 8 18.01 -15.82 6.95
N ALA A 9 18.54 -16.00 8.16
CA ALA A 9 17.77 -16.55 9.28
C ALA A 9 16.61 -15.62 9.67
N ASP A 10 16.84 -14.31 9.69
CA ASP A 10 15.84 -13.29 9.98
C ASP A 10 14.70 -13.34 8.97
N VAL A 11 15.00 -13.45 7.66
CA VAL A 11 13.97 -13.62 6.62
C VAL A 11 13.14 -14.88 6.88
N ALA A 12 13.77 -16.00 7.22
CA ALA A 12 13.05 -17.23 7.52
C ALA A 12 12.13 -17.08 8.74
N VAL A 13 12.61 -16.46 9.83
CA VAL A 13 11.81 -16.15 11.02
C VAL A 13 10.63 -15.25 10.68
N VAL A 14 10.88 -14.18 9.95
CA VAL A 14 9.84 -13.23 9.49
C VAL A 14 8.73 -13.96 8.74
N LEU A 15 9.09 -14.78 7.76
CA LEU A 15 8.12 -15.49 6.92
C LEU A 15 7.33 -16.53 7.74
N LEU A 16 7.99 -17.30 8.62
CA LEU A 16 7.35 -18.31 9.45
C LEU A 16 6.38 -17.68 10.47
N VAL A 17 6.81 -16.63 11.18
CA VAL A 17 5.95 -15.96 12.17
C VAL A 17 4.80 -15.24 11.48
N ALA A 18 5.03 -14.58 10.35
CA ALA A 18 3.97 -13.94 9.55
C ALA A 18 2.94 -14.98 9.07
N LEU A 19 3.38 -16.19 8.68
CA LEU A 19 2.49 -17.29 8.32
C LEU A 19 1.61 -17.73 9.51
N LEU A 20 2.19 -17.86 10.70
CA LEU A 20 1.47 -18.27 11.91
C LEU A 20 0.45 -17.22 12.36
N VAL A 21 0.88 -15.96 12.47
CA VAL A 21 0.00 -14.82 12.79
C VAL A 21 -1.08 -14.67 11.72
N GLY A 22 -0.73 -14.85 10.44
CA GLY A 22 -1.67 -14.82 9.33
C GLY A 22 -2.74 -15.92 9.38
N ARG A 23 -2.44 -17.09 9.95
CA ARG A 23 -3.46 -18.12 10.19
C ARG A 23 -4.47 -17.69 11.25
N PHE A 24 -4.00 -17.01 12.30
CA PHE A 24 -4.86 -16.50 13.36
C PHE A 24 -5.72 -15.34 12.88
N THR A 25 -5.14 -14.33 12.23
CA THR A 25 -5.86 -13.14 11.76
C THR A 25 -6.86 -13.45 10.65
N ARG A 26 -6.62 -14.49 9.84
CA ARG A 26 -7.61 -14.99 8.86
C ARG A 26 -8.89 -15.49 9.52
N ARG A 27 -8.83 -16.09 10.72
CA ARG A 27 -10.03 -16.47 11.49
C ARG A 27 -10.83 -15.24 11.93
N LEU A 28 -10.16 -14.09 12.08
CA LEU A 28 -10.79 -12.80 12.39
C LEU A 28 -11.19 -12.02 11.13
N HIS A 29 -11.08 -12.61 9.93
CA HIS A 29 -11.36 -11.99 8.64
C HIS A 29 -10.57 -10.69 8.41
N GLN A 30 -9.33 -10.63 8.91
CA GLN A 30 -8.44 -9.49 8.72
C GLN A 30 -7.58 -9.65 7.47
N PRO A 31 -7.26 -8.56 6.75
CA PRO A 31 -6.33 -8.58 5.62
C PRO A 31 -4.92 -9.09 6.03
N PRO A 32 -4.19 -9.80 5.15
CA PRO A 32 -2.84 -10.29 5.45
C PRO A 32 -1.87 -9.21 5.90
N VAL A 33 -1.95 -8.02 5.33
CA VAL A 33 -1.09 -6.89 5.70
C VAL A 33 -1.20 -6.53 7.19
N VAL A 34 -2.38 -6.67 7.78
CA VAL A 34 -2.57 -6.46 9.23
C VAL A 34 -1.79 -7.51 10.03
N ALA A 35 -1.82 -8.78 9.59
CA ALA A 35 -1.06 -9.84 10.22
C ALA A 35 0.46 -9.61 10.16
N GLU A 36 0.94 -9.18 9.01
CA GLU A 36 2.36 -8.97 8.75
C GLU A 36 2.91 -7.79 9.57
N ILE A 37 2.17 -6.67 9.64
CA ILE A 37 2.55 -5.55 10.51
C ILE A 37 2.49 -5.94 11.99
N LEU A 38 1.41 -6.63 12.41
CA LEU A 38 1.30 -7.14 13.77
C LEU A 38 2.47 -8.08 14.11
N THR A 39 2.90 -8.93 13.17
CA THR A 39 4.09 -9.77 13.36
C THR A 39 5.31 -8.91 13.67
N GLY A 40 5.53 -7.83 12.94
CA GLY A 40 6.64 -6.90 13.20
C GLY A 40 6.53 -6.22 14.56
N ILE A 41 5.33 -5.77 14.94
CA ILE A 41 5.08 -5.17 16.26
C ILE A 41 5.35 -6.18 17.38
N LEU A 42 4.93 -7.44 17.22
CA LEU A 42 5.15 -8.51 18.18
C LEU A 42 6.64 -8.87 18.33
N LEU A 43 7.36 -8.94 17.21
CA LEU A 43 8.81 -9.24 17.17
C LEU A 43 9.68 -8.02 17.52
N GLY A 44 9.09 -6.85 17.55
CA GLY A 44 9.76 -5.56 17.78
C GLY A 44 9.83 -5.16 19.27
N PRO A 45 10.16 -3.87 19.51
CA PRO A 45 10.29 -3.34 20.87
C PRO A 45 8.98 -3.38 21.65
N SER A 46 7.83 -3.38 20.98
CA SER A 46 6.51 -3.28 21.58
C SER A 46 6.11 -4.50 22.43
N LEU A 47 6.55 -5.72 22.09
CA LEU A 47 6.25 -6.94 22.88
C LEU A 47 7.52 -7.69 23.23
N LEU A 48 8.29 -8.12 22.23
CA LEU A 48 9.52 -8.89 22.50
C LEU A 48 10.56 -8.06 23.26
N GLY A 49 10.56 -6.73 23.08
CA GLY A 49 11.41 -5.78 23.81
C GLY A 49 11.06 -5.62 25.29
N LEU A 50 9.85 -6.01 25.72
CA LEU A 50 9.45 -6.01 27.12
C LEU A 50 10.02 -7.24 27.90
N LEU A 51 10.48 -8.26 27.18
CA LEU A 51 11.06 -9.44 27.79
C LEU A 51 12.54 -9.17 28.18
N PRO A 52 13.01 -9.73 29.32
CA PRO A 52 14.41 -9.58 29.73
C PRO A 52 15.33 -10.22 28.70
N GLY A 53 16.50 -9.59 28.45
CA GLY A 53 17.55 -10.14 27.58
C GLY A 53 17.69 -9.46 26.21
N HIS A 54 17.05 -8.31 25.98
CA HIS A 54 17.16 -7.56 24.70
C HIS A 54 16.95 -8.41 23.44
N LEU A 55 15.97 -9.33 23.48
CA LEU A 55 15.71 -10.31 22.44
C LEU A 55 15.57 -9.72 21.03
N PRO A 56 14.91 -8.55 20.80
CA PRO A 56 14.83 -7.96 19.47
C PRO A 56 16.19 -7.57 18.88
N ALA A 57 17.14 -7.13 19.71
CA ALA A 57 18.49 -6.78 19.27
C ALA A 57 19.35 -8.02 18.95
N HIS A 58 19.06 -9.16 19.60
CA HIS A 58 19.71 -10.42 19.28
C HIS A 58 19.16 -11.09 18.03
N LEU A 59 17.82 -11.05 17.85
CA LEU A 59 17.16 -11.61 16.66
C LEU A 59 17.39 -10.74 15.41
N PHE A 60 17.35 -9.43 15.55
CA PHE A 60 17.49 -8.46 14.46
C PHE A 60 18.60 -7.44 14.78
N PRO A 61 19.89 -7.83 14.74
CA PRO A 61 21.00 -6.90 14.93
C PRO A 61 20.98 -5.78 13.88
N ASP A 62 21.50 -4.60 14.19
CA ASP A 62 21.46 -3.43 13.30
C ASP A 62 22.08 -3.71 11.92
N GLN A 63 23.12 -4.53 11.87
CA GLN A 63 23.77 -4.94 10.61
C GLN A 63 22.86 -5.80 9.73
N SER A 64 22.12 -6.76 10.30
CA SER A 64 21.16 -7.58 9.55
C SER A 64 19.90 -6.80 9.18
N ARG A 65 19.47 -5.85 10.00
CA ARG A 65 18.35 -4.94 9.67
C ARG A 65 18.59 -4.14 8.40
N SER A 66 19.84 -3.71 8.15
CA SER A 66 20.18 -3.00 6.90
C SER A 66 19.96 -3.89 5.67
N LEU A 67 20.36 -5.17 5.74
CA LEU A 67 20.13 -6.14 4.67
C LEU A 67 18.66 -6.49 4.51
N LEU A 68 17.93 -6.68 5.61
CA LEU A 68 16.47 -6.86 5.59
C LEU A 68 15.74 -5.69 4.94
N ASN A 69 16.15 -4.46 5.25
CA ASN A 69 15.60 -3.25 4.59
C ASN A 69 15.87 -3.28 3.09
N GLY A 70 17.05 -3.72 2.64
CA GLY A 70 17.36 -3.89 1.21
C GLY A 70 16.42 -4.89 0.52
N ILE A 71 16.21 -6.06 1.13
CA ILE A 71 15.30 -7.10 0.62
C ILE A 71 13.85 -6.56 0.61
N ALA A 72 13.41 -5.91 1.68
CA ALA A 72 12.11 -5.29 1.80
C ALA A 72 11.86 -4.24 0.69
N GLN A 73 12.89 -3.42 0.39
CA GLN A 73 12.83 -2.41 -0.65
C GLN A 73 12.67 -3.01 -2.05
N VAL A 74 13.37 -4.12 -2.35
CA VAL A 74 13.19 -4.85 -3.61
C VAL A 74 11.75 -5.37 -3.72
N GLY A 75 11.21 -5.96 -2.66
CA GLY A 75 9.81 -6.41 -2.63
C GLY A 75 8.83 -5.28 -2.88
N LEU A 76 9.06 -4.13 -2.25
CA LEU A 76 8.24 -2.93 -2.44
C LEU A 76 8.32 -2.40 -3.87
N VAL A 77 9.50 -2.35 -4.48
CA VAL A 77 9.71 -1.92 -5.88
C VAL A 77 8.95 -2.83 -6.84
N VAL A 78 9.04 -4.16 -6.66
CA VAL A 78 8.29 -5.12 -7.50
C VAL A 78 6.78 -4.94 -7.34
N PHE A 79 6.31 -4.75 -6.11
CA PHE A 79 4.89 -4.50 -5.87
C PHE A 79 4.43 -3.19 -6.51
N MET A 80 5.20 -2.12 -6.40
CA MET A 80 4.87 -0.82 -6.99
C MET A 80 4.81 -0.88 -8.53
N PHE A 81 5.65 -1.69 -9.15
CA PHE A 81 5.55 -1.99 -10.58
C PHE A 81 4.21 -2.65 -10.93
N LEU A 82 3.81 -3.68 -10.18
CA LEU A 82 2.54 -4.36 -10.39
C LEU A 82 1.36 -3.38 -10.21
N ALA A 83 1.38 -2.58 -9.15
CA ALA A 83 0.35 -1.56 -8.91
C ALA A 83 0.23 -0.57 -10.07
N GLY A 84 1.36 -0.12 -10.62
CA GLY A 84 1.38 0.74 -11.81
C GLY A 84 0.89 0.03 -13.08
N TRP A 85 1.22 -1.25 -13.25
CA TRP A 85 0.83 -2.03 -14.41
C TRP A 85 -0.66 -2.41 -14.41
N GLU A 86 -1.23 -2.72 -13.26
CA GLU A 86 -2.66 -2.99 -13.09
C GLU A 86 -3.53 -1.75 -13.28
N LEU A 87 -2.99 -0.55 -13.08
CA LEU A 87 -3.74 0.69 -13.15
C LEU A 87 -4.13 1.06 -14.58
N ASP A 88 -5.38 0.78 -14.96
CA ASP A 88 -5.92 1.17 -16.27
C ASP A 88 -6.54 2.57 -16.24
N LEU A 89 -5.74 3.56 -16.63
CA LEU A 89 -6.18 4.96 -16.75
C LEU A 89 -7.27 5.16 -17.81
N ARG A 90 -7.43 4.23 -18.78
CA ARG A 90 -8.46 4.34 -19.82
C ARG A 90 -9.84 3.97 -19.29
N SER A 91 -9.91 3.05 -18.34
CA SER A 91 -11.16 2.66 -17.69
C SER A 91 -11.79 3.78 -16.86
N LEU A 92 -11.00 4.82 -16.52
CA LEU A 92 -11.45 6.00 -15.79
C LEU A 92 -12.10 7.05 -16.71
N ARG A 93 -11.83 7.01 -18.04
CA ARG A 93 -12.42 7.93 -19.02
C ARG A 93 -13.90 7.62 -19.21
N GLY A 94 -14.75 8.63 -19.09
CA GLY A 94 -16.20 8.51 -19.35
C GLY A 94 -17.07 8.21 -18.13
N ARG A 95 -16.50 7.96 -16.94
CA ARG A 95 -17.27 7.85 -15.71
C ARG A 95 -17.54 9.23 -15.15
N GLY A 96 -18.68 9.78 -15.43
CA GLY A 96 -19.21 11.12 -15.22
C GLY A 96 -18.58 12.03 -14.15
N ARG A 97 -18.82 13.33 -14.30
CA ARG A 97 -18.36 14.41 -13.38
C ARG A 97 -18.63 14.10 -11.90
N TRP A 98 -19.69 13.34 -11.60
CA TRP A 98 -20.04 12.96 -10.24
C TRP A 98 -19.02 11.98 -9.61
N LEU A 99 -18.52 10.98 -10.35
CA LEU A 99 -17.50 10.07 -9.85
C LEU A 99 -16.20 10.83 -9.52
N GLY A 100 -15.78 11.74 -10.42
CA GLY A 100 -14.62 12.57 -10.19
C GLY A 100 -14.78 13.49 -8.97
N ALA A 101 -15.95 14.10 -8.80
CA ALA A 101 -16.26 14.93 -7.63
C ALA A 101 -16.25 14.10 -6.33
N THR A 102 -16.87 12.90 -6.34
CA THR A 102 -16.86 12.01 -5.16
C THR A 102 -15.44 11.57 -4.83
N ALA A 103 -14.65 11.11 -5.81
CA ALA A 103 -13.26 10.73 -5.61
C ALA A 103 -12.43 11.92 -5.08
N GLY A 104 -12.63 13.12 -5.62
CA GLY A 104 -11.98 14.35 -5.15
C GLY A 104 -12.33 14.68 -3.70
N LEU A 105 -13.60 14.60 -3.31
CA LEU A 105 -14.04 14.87 -1.94
C LEU A 105 -13.57 13.82 -0.95
N THR A 106 -13.48 12.54 -1.35
CA THR A 106 -12.91 11.47 -0.51
C THR A 106 -11.42 11.66 -0.19
N MET A 107 -10.74 12.57 -0.90
CA MET A 107 -9.36 12.98 -0.63
C MET A 107 -9.29 14.37 0.02
N ALA A 108 -9.98 15.37 -0.54
CA ALA A 108 -9.87 16.77 -0.13
C ALA A 108 -10.34 16.98 1.33
N VAL A 109 -11.43 16.32 1.73
CA VAL A 109 -11.94 16.46 3.10
C VAL A 109 -10.99 15.83 4.12
N PRO A 110 -10.54 14.56 3.98
CA PRO A 110 -9.53 14.02 4.89
C PRO A 110 -8.21 14.77 4.86
N PHE A 111 -7.81 15.32 3.71
CA PHE A 111 -6.63 16.19 3.60
C PHE A 111 -6.77 17.43 4.50
N ALA A 112 -7.90 18.14 4.41
CA ALA A 112 -8.16 19.34 5.21
C ALA A 112 -8.24 19.00 6.72
N VAL A 113 -8.93 17.90 7.08
CA VAL A 113 -8.99 17.43 8.47
C VAL A 113 -7.61 17.00 8.98
N GLY A 114 -6.83 16.31 8.14
CA GLY A 114 -5.44 15.93 8.43
C GLY A 114 -4.52 17.13 8.61
N ALA A 115 -4.71 18.21 7.81
CA ALA A 115 -4.00 19.46 8.01
C ALA A 115 -4.31 20.10 9.36
N GLY A 116 -5.59 20.10 9.76
CA GLY A 116 -6.01 20.57 11.09
C GLY A 116 -5.39 19.74 12.22
N ALA A 117 -5.43 18.41 12.11
CA ALA A 117 -4.78 17.52 13.08
C ALA A 117 -3.25 17.74 13.13
N GLY A 118 -2.60 17.90 11.97
CA GLY A 118 -1.18 18.22 11.88
C GLY A 118 -0.82 19.53 12.55
N ALA A 119 -1.63 20.59 12.35
CA ALA A 119 -1.43 21.88 13.00
C ALA A 119 -1.58 21.81 14.53
N LEU A 120 -2.48 20.95 15.04
CA LEU A 120 -2.63 20.72 16.48
C LEU A 120 -1.44 19.93 17.07
N LEU A 121 -0.87 19.01 16.31
CA LEU A 121 0.15 18.09 16.79
C LEU A 121 1.59 18.56 16.55
N VAL A 122 1.81 19.53 15.66
CA VAL A 122 3.16 19.97 15.26
C VAL A 122 4.02 20.43 16.43
N GLY A 123 3.44 21.14 17.40
CA GLY A 123 4.18 21.67 18.58
C GLY A 123 4.73 20.59 19.52
N GLY A 124 4.12 19.39 19.52
CA GLY A 124 4.52 18.28 20.39
C GLY A 124 5.20 17.11 19.66
N PHE A 125 4.91 16.91 18.37
CA PHE A 125 5.31 15.74 17.60
C PHE A 125 6.04 16.06 16.29
N GLY A 126 6.15 17.36 15.93
CA GLY A 126 6.91 17.80 14.76
C GLY A 126 8.42 17.56 14.97
N PRO A 127 9.14 17.07 13.94
CA PRO A 127 10.59 16.88 14.02
C PRO A 127 11.32 18.22 14.11
N LYS A 128 12.43 18.25 14.86
CA LYS A 128 13.31 19.41 14.91
C LYS A 128 13.94 19.64 13.53
N GLY A 129 13.91 20.90 13.06
CA GLY A 129 14.52 21.28 11.77
C GLY A 129 13.59 21.13 10.55
N VAL A 130 12.37 20.61 10.72
CA VAL A 130 11.32 20.58 9.69
C VAL A 130 10.40 21.78 9.90
N SER A 131 10.01 22.45 8.82
CA SER A 131 9.04 23.54 8.92
C SER A 131 7.68 23.00 9.37
N HIS A 132 6.94 23.82 10.14
CA HIS A 132 5.58 23.45 10.56
C HIS A 132 4.68 23.15 9.33
N GLY A 133 4.85 23.91 8.24
CA GLY A 133 4.10 23.73 7.01
C GLY A 133 4.38 22.40 6.35
N ASP A 134 5.64 21.97 6.30
CA ASP A 134 6.03 20.68 5.67
C ASP A 134 5.47 19.50 6.45
N PHE A 135 5.56 19.54 7.79
CA PHE A 135 4.96 18.52 8.65
C PHE A 135 3.44 18.43 8.45
N VAL A 136 2.75 19.58 8.47
CA VAL A 136 1.29 19.64 8.28
C VAL A 136 0.88 19.16 6.91
N LEU A 137 1.57 19.61 5.85
CA LEU A 137 1.30 19.22 4.47
C LEU A 137 1.51 17.71 4.27
N TYR A 138 2.58 17.18 4.86
CA TYR A 138 2.89 15.75 4.78
C TYR A 138 1.83 14.91 5.50
N LEU A 139 1.46 15.32 6.71
CA LEU A 139 0.44 14.63 7.49
C LEU A 139 -0.92 14.68 6.79
N ALA A 140 -1.33 15.84 6.26
CA ALA A 140 -2.54 16.00 5.48
C ALA A 140 -2.58 15.05 4.27
N THR A 141 -1.43 14.91 3.58
CA THR A 141 -1.29 13.97 2.46
C THR A 141 -1.51 12.52 2.91
N ALA A 142 -0.88 12.10 4.00
CA ALA A 142 -1.06 10.76 4.56
C ALA A 142 -2.53 10.48 4.93
N PHE A 143 -3.22 11.45 5.54
CA PHE A 143 -4.65 11.31 5.86
C PHE A 143 -5.57 11.16 4.65
N SER A 144 -5.19 11.71 3.50
CA SER A 144 -6.02 11.69 2.29
C SER A 144 -6.09 10.33 1.61
N ILE A 145 -5.09 9.47 1.81
CA ILE A 145 -4.88 8.22 1.08
C ILE A 145 -5.91 7.16 1.47
N THR A 146 -6.33 6.36 0.48
CA THR A 146 -7.12 5.13 0.65
C THR A 146 -6.37 4.02 -0.06
N ALA A 147 -6.16 2.88 0.58
CA ALA A 147 -5.40 1.78 -0.01
C ALA A 147 -6.27 0.93 -0.94
N PHE A 148 -6.20 1.17 -2.26
CA PHE A 148 -6.95 0.41 -3.27
C PHE A 148 -6.75 -1.12 -3.16
N PRO A 149 -5.51 -1.67 -3.02
CA PRO A 149 -5.33 -3.12 -2.95
C PRO A 149 -5.99 -3.75 -1.71
N VAL A 150 -5.93 -3.05 -0.57
CA VAL A 150 -6.55 -3.51 0.68
C VAL A 150 -8.08 -3.44 0.58
N LEU A 151 -8.61 -2.35 0.00
CA LEU A 151 -10.03 -2.20 -0.29
C LEU A 151 -10.54 -3.32 -1.20
N ALA A 152 -9.83 -3.61 -2.29
CA ALA A 152 -10.17 -4.70 -3.21
C ALA A 152 -10.26 -6.04 -2.49
N ARG A 153 -9.31 -6.30 -1.57
CA ARG A 153 -9.31 -7.49 -0.74
C ARG A 153 -10.49 -7.53 0.22
N VAL A 154 -10.74 -6.45 0.96
CA VAL A 154 -11.89 -6.36 1.89
C VAL A 154 -13.20 -6.60 1.15
N LEU A 155 -13.37 -6.03 -0.05
CA LEU A 155 -14.56 -6.26 -0.87
C LEU A 155 -14.70 -7.73 -1.31
N ARG A 156 -13.60 -8.37 -1.70
CA ARG A 156 -13.59 -9.77 -2.11
C ARG A 156 -13.93 -10.70 -0.94
N ASP A 157 -13.28 -10.50 0.20
CA ASP A 157 -13.46 -11.32 1.39
C ASP A 157 -14.87 -11.20 2.00
N ASN A 158 -15.56 -10.07 1.74
CA ASN A 158 -16.94 -9.84 2.18
C ASN A 158 -17.99 -10.06 1.07
N GLY A 159 -17.61 -10.55 -0.11
CA GLY A 159 -18.54 -10.86 -1.22
C GLY A 159 -19.15 -9.61 -1.87
N LEU A 160 -18.55 -8.42 -1.67
CA LEU A 160 -19.09 -7.14 -2.14
C LEU A 160 -18.48 -6.65 -3.45
N SER A 161 -17.55 -7.40 -4.07
CA SER A 161 -16.83 -6.98 -5.29
C SER A 161 -17.74 -6.65 -6.46
N ARG A 162 -18.92 -7.27 -6.56
CA ARG A 162 -19.90 -7.04 -7.63
C ARG A 162 -21.07 -6.14 -7.19
N SER A 163 -21.09 -5.66 -5.95
CA SER A 163 -22.15 -4.78 -5.46
C SER A 163 -21.99 -3.37 -6.03
N ARG A 164 -23.10 -2.59 -6.03
CA ARG A 164 -23.09 -1.19 -6.46
C ARG A 164 -22.12 -0.36 -5.64
N VAL A 165 -22.11 -0.55 -4.32
CA VAL A 165 -21.20 0.14 -3.38
C VAL A 165 -19.76 -0.29 -3.62
N GLY A 166 -19.49 -1.60 -3.83
CA GLY A 166 -18.17 -2.12 -4.11
C GLY A 166 -17.58 -1.56 -5.40
N ASN A 167 -18.36 -1.55 -6.49
CA ASN A 167 -17.92 -0.98 -7.77
C ASN A 167 -17.62 0.51 -7.67
N LEU A 168 -18.43 1.26 -6.92
CA LEU A 168 -18.21 2.69 -6.69
C LEU A 168 -16.94 2.91 -5.85
N ALA A 169 -16.77 2.16 -4.76
CA ALA A 169 -15.61 2.26 -3.89
C ALA A 169 -14.31 1.93 -4.64
N MET A 170 -14.31 0.87 -5.46
CA MET A 170 -13.18 0.50 -6.31
C MET A 170 -12.83 1.61 -7.30
N ALA A 171 -13.82 2.20 -7.95
CA ALA A 171 -13.60 3.27 -8.90
C ALA A 171 -13.04 4.55 -8.23
N CYS A 172 -13.60 4.94 -7.07
CA CYS A 172 -13.10 6.09 -6.30
C CYS A 172 -11.70 5.84 -5.76
N ALA A 173 -11.41 4.64 -5.24
CA ALA A 173 -10.09 4.32 -4.72
C ALA A 173 -9.02 4.27 -5.83
N ALA A 174 -9.35 3.74 -7.01
CA ALA A 174 -8.43 3.74 -8.16
C ALA A 174 -8.07 5.17 -8.62
N VAL A 175 -9.05 6.08 -8.66
CA VAL A 175 -8.78 7.51 -8.93
C VAL A 175 -7.97 8.13 -7.79
N GLY A 176 -8.35 7.80 -6.55
CA GLY A 176 -7.67 8.27 -5.34
C GLY A 176 -6.20 7.87 -5.27
N ASP A 177 -5.86 6.63 -5.64
CA ASP A 177 -4.46 6.17 -5.66
C ASP A 177 -3.62 6.98 -6.65
N VAL A 178 -4.13 7.26 -7.86
CA VAL A 178 -3.42 8.11 -8.83
C VAL A 178 -3.16 9.50 -8.25
N LEU A 179 -4.20 10.12 -7.71
CA LEU A 179 -4.10 11.46 -7.14
C LEU A 179 -3.18 11.48 -5.91
N ALA A 180 -3.22 10.44 -5.07
CA ALA A 180 -2.36 10.30 -3.90
C ALA A 180 -0.88 10.22 -4.31
N TRP A 181 -0.55 9.44 -5.34
CA TRP A 181 0.83 9.35 -5.85
C TRP A 181 1.31 10.67 -6.45
N CYS A 182 0.46 11.35 -7.24
CA CYS A 182 0.79 12.68 -7.78
C CYS A 182 1.01 13.70 -6.64
N LEU A 183 0.13 13.71 -5.64
CA LEU A 183 0.25 14.60 -4.48
C LEU A 183 1.52 14.30 -3.68
N LEU A 184 1.83 13.03 -3.46
CA LEU A 184 3.02 12.64 -2.71
C LEU A 184 4.31 13.03 -3.43
N VAL A 185 4.39 12.83 -4.76
CA VAL A 185 5.54 13.31 -5.58
C VAL A 185 5.72 14.81 -5.38
N LEU A 186 4.62 15.56 -5.49
CA LEU A 186 4.66 17.02 -5.34
C LEU A 186 5.15 17.42 -3.94
N VAL A 187 4.60 16.80 -2.89
CA VAL A 187 4.99 17.09 -1.50
C VAL A 187 6.44 16.73 -1.23
N VAL A 188 6.89 15.56 -1.70
CA VAL A 188 8.30 15.15 -1.56
C VAL A 188 9.22 16.12 -2.30
N ALA A 189 8.86 16.53 -3.52
CA ALA A 189 9.64 17.50 -4.29
C ALA A 189 9.72 18.87 -3.58
N LEU A 190 8.59 19.35 -3.02
CA LEU A 190 8.54 20.62 -2.28
C LEU A 190 9.41 20.59 -1.03
N VAL A 191 9.34 19.51 -0.27
CA VAL A 191 10.07 19.36 1.00
C VAL A 191 11.55 19.05 0.80
N SER A 192 11.90 18.26 -0.22
CA SER A 192 13.30 17.93 -0.53
C SER A 192 14.07 19.08 -1.15
N ALA A 193 13.38 20.05 -1.74
CA ALA A 193 14.01 21.20 -2.37
C ALA A 193 14.55 22.19 -1.33
N LYS A 194 15.88 22.24 -1.20
CA LYS A 194 16.58 23.22 -0.32
C LYS A 194 16.62 24.63 -0.93
N GLY A 195 15.58 25.01 -1.69
CA GLY A 195 15.47 26.31 -2.34
C GLY A 195 14.73 26.24 -3.68
N GLN A 196 14.28 27.43 -4.17
CA GLN A 196 13.44 27.53 -5.36
C GLN A 196 14.14 26.99 -6.64
N SER A 197 15.46 27.17 -6.77
CA SER A 197 16.23 26.65 -7.91
C SER A 197 16.27 25.12 -7.93
N GLN A 198 16.46 24.48 -6.78
CA GLN A 198 16.48 23.01 -6.68
C GLN A 198 15.11 22.39 -6.95
N PHE A 199 14.03 23.05 -6.54
CA PHE A 199 12.67 22.62 -6.88
C PHE A 199 12.47 22.54 -8.40
N TRP A 200 12.84 23.57 -9.15
CA TRP A 200 12.72 23.58 -10.60
C TRP A 200 13.61 22.54 -11.27
N THR A 201 14.79 22.27 -10.72
CA THR A 201 15.68 21.20 -11.21
C THR A 201 15.04 19.83 -11.05
N VAL A 202 14.56 19.49 -9.83
CA VAL A 202 13.89 18.21 -9.56
C VAL A 202 12.64 18.06 -10.43
N LEU A 203 11.88 19.12 -10.62
CA LEU A 203 10.70 19.12 -11.49
C LEU A 203 11.05 18.87 -12.95
N ALA A 204 12.10 19.53 -13.47
CA ALA A 204 12.58 19.35 -14.83
C ALA A 204 13.14 17.93 -15.06
N GLU A 205 13.93 17.41 -14.12
CA GLU A 205 14.47 16.05 -14.15
C GLU A 205 13.34 14.99 -14.10
N THR A 206 12.32 15.22 -13.26
CA THR A 206 11.14 14.35 -13.18
C THR A 206 10.35 14.37 -14.49
N ALA A 207 10.15 15.54 -15.08
CA ALA A 207 9.48 15.68 -16.38
C ALA A 207 10.30 15.03 -17.50
N GLY A 208 11.61 15.24 -17.52
CA GLY A 208 12.56 14.59 -18.46
C GLY A 208 12.53 13.07 -18.33
N TYR A 209 12.56 12.55 -17.10
CA TYR A 209 12.40 11.13 -16.82
C TYR A 209 11.06 10.58 -17.34
N GLY A 210 9.96 11.26 -17.08
CA GLY A 210 8.63 10.88 -17.61
C GLY A 210 8.59 10.85 -19.14
N LEU A 211 9.21 11.84 -19.79
CA LEU A 211 9.36 11.88 -21.24
C LEU A 211 10.15 10.68 -21.77
N VAL A 212 11.29 10.35 -21.15
CA VAL A 212 12.12 9.18 -21.51
C VAL A 212 11.31 7.89 -21.36
N LEU A 213 10.54 7.74 -20.28
CA LEU A 213 9.67 6.58 -20.10
C LEU A 213 8.66 6.42 -21.23
N VAL A 214 8.02 7.51 -21.66
CA VAL A 214 6.98 7.44 -22.70
C VAL A 214 7.57 7.30 -24.09
N VAL A 215 8.63 8.03 -24.42
CA VAL A 215 9.19 8.12 -25.77
C VAL A 215 10.19 7.00 -26.06
N VAL A 216 10.96 6.56 -25.07
CA VAL A 216 12.02 5.56 -25.25
C VAL A 216 11.64 4.21 -24.64
N VAL A 217 11.34 4.19 -23.35
CA VAL A 217 11.15 2.93 -22.60
C VAL A 217 9.89 2.19 -23.06
N ARG A 218 8.78 2.88 -23.21
CA ARG A 218 7.51 2.28 -23.64
C ARG A 218 7.61 1.60 -25.00
N PRO A 219 8.12 2.23 -26.09
CA PRO A 219 8.27 1.55 -27.36
C PRO A 219 9.29 0.41 -27.33
N LEU A 220 10.36 0.54 -26.51
CA LEU A 220 11.32 -0.53 -26.32
C LEU A 220 10.65 -1.76 -25.65
N LEU A 221 9.89 -1.55 -24.60
CA LEU A 221 9.12 -2.62 -23.92
C LEU A 221 8.11 -3.26 -24.88
N SER A 222 7.40 -2.47 -25.71
CA SER A 222 6.46 -3.03 -26.70
C SER A 222 7.19 -3.94 -27.69
N ARG A 223 8.35 -3.52 -28.21
CA ARG A 223 9.17 -4.34 -29.12
C ARG A 223 9.69 -5.62 -28.44
N LEU A 224 10.05 -5.54 -27.16
CA LEU A 224 10.49 -6.72 -26.39
C LEU A 224 9.34 -7.71 -26.19
N VAL A 225 8.15 -7.22 -25.86
CA VAL A 225 6.94 -8.07 -25.72
C VAL A 225 6.61 -8.74 -27.05
N ASP A 226 6.58 -8.00 -28.17
CA ASP A 226 6.29 -8.54 -29.50
C ASP A 226 7.31 -9.62 -29.91
N ARG A 227 8.61 -9.40 -29.63
CA ARG A 227 9.68 -10.38 -29.89
C ARG A 227 9.57 -11.62 -29.01
N ALA A 228 9.19 -11.46 -27.74
CA ALA A 228 9.01 -12.58 -26.83
C ALA A 228 7.84 -13.48 -27.28
N GLY A 229 6.72 -12.89 -27.68
CA GLY A 229 5.59 -13.62 -28.24
C GLY A 229 5.94 -14.37 -29.53
N ALA A 230 6.73 -13.75 -30.43
CA ALA A 230 7.12 -14.37 -31.69
C ALA A 230 8.15 -15.51 -31.56
N ARG A 231 9.00 -15.50 -30.53
CA ARG A 231 10.18 -16.39 -30.38
C ARG A 231 10.18 -17.23 -29.10
N GLY A 232 9.16 -17.14 -28.26
CA GLY A 232 9.10 -17.85 -26.98
C GLY A 232 10.12 -17.34 -25.94
N GLY A 233 10.62 -16.10 -26.09
CA GLY A 233 11.71 -15.53 -25.26
C GLY A 233 11.25 -14.89 -23.95
N TYR A 234 10.25 -15.43 -23.24
CA TYR A 234 9.68 -14.84 -22.03
C TYR A 234 10.66 -14.74 -20.85
N GLY A 235 11.62 -15.66 -20.73
CA GLY A 235 12.69 -15.54 -19.73
C GLY A 235 13.55 -14.29 -19.93
N THR A 236 13.88 -13.97 -21.18
CA THR A 236 14.60 -12.73 -21.51
C THR A 236 13.74 -11.49 -21.23
N LEU A 237 12.43 -11.55 -21.54
CA LEU A 237 11.50 -10.47 -21.24
C LEU A 237 11.40 -10.23 -19.72
N PHE A 238 11.30 -11.28 -18.93
CA PHE A 238 11.27 -11.19 -17.46
C PHE A 238 12.53 -10.51 -16.93
N THR A 239 13.72 -10.98 -17.35
CA THR A 239 14.99 -10.41 -16.91
C THR A 239 15.14 -8.95 -17.34
N ALA A 240 14.80 -8.62 -18.59
CA ALA A 240 14.87 -7.25 -19.10
C ALA A 240 13.88 -6.31 -18.37
N THR A 241 12.68 -6.80 -18.07
CA THR A 241 11.70 -6.04 -17.30
C THR A 241 12.16 -5.82 -15.87
N ALA A 242 12.70 -6.85 -15.20
CA ALA A 242 13.25 -6.72 -13.86
C ALA A 242 14.43 -5.74 -13.81
N ALA A 243 15.36 -5.82 -14.76
CA ALA A 243 16.48 -4.88 -14.85
C ALA A 243 16.01 -3.45 -15.13
N GLY A 244 15.08 -3.26 -16.08
CA GLY A 244 14.49 -1.96 -16.39
C GLY A 244 13.74 -1.35 -15.21
N LEU A 245 13.01 -2.19 -14.44
CA LEU A 245 12.35 -1.80 -13.21
C LEU A 245 13.34 -1.28 -12.16
N MET A 246 14.45 -2.00 -11.91
CA MET A 246 15.47 -1.57 -10.95
C MET A 246 16.17 -0.29 -11.41
N LEU A 247 16.49 -0.14 -12.70
CA LEU A 247 17.05 1.08 -13.27
C LEU A 247 16.09 2.27 -13.15
N SER A 248 14.81 2.04 -13.38
CA SER A 248 13.76 3.05 -13.24
C SER A 248 13.63 3.52 -11.78
N ALA A 249 13.62 2.58 -10.83
CA ALA A 249 13.63 2.89 -9.39
C ALA A 249 14.91 3.66 -9.00
N TYR A 250 16.06 3.25 -9.49
CA TYR A 250 17.34 3.95 -9.26
C TYR A 250 17.30 5.39 -9.80
N ALA A 251 16.81 5.59 -11.03
CA ALA A 251 16.75 6.91 -11.65
C ALA A 251 15.94 7.91 -10.83
N THR A 252 14.77 7.52 -10.35
CA THR A 252 13.94 8.40 -9.49
C THR A 252 14.54 8.62 -8.10
N GLY A 253 15.23 7.62 -7.55
CA GLY A 253 16.02 7.79 -6.33
C GLY A 253 17.16 8.79 -6.50
N TRP A 254 17.82 8.77 -7.67
CA TRP A 254 18.89 9.72 -8.02
C TRP A 254 18.36 11.16 -8.21
N ILE A 255 17.19 11.32 -8.84
CA ILE A 255 16.47 12.62 -8.96
C ILE A 255 16.08 13.16 -7.58
N GLY A 256 15.94 12.31 -6.54
CA GLY A 256 15.57 12.70 -5.20
C GLY A 256 14.07 12.58 -4.89
N ILE A 257 13.29 11.91 -5.76
CA ILE A 257 11.84 11.72 -5.55
C ILE A 257 11.45 10.33 -5.00
N HIS A 258 12.36 9.52 -4.60
CA HIS A 258 12.20 8.17 -4.07
C HIS A 258 12.00 7.07 -5.14
N THR A 259 12.60 5.91 -4.89
CA THR A 259 12.69 4.76 -5.80
C THR A 259 11.35 4.16 -6.22
N ILE A 260 10.33 4.22 -5.34
CA ILE A 260 9.01 3.65 -5.60
C ILE A 260 8.27 4.33 -6.76
N PHE A 261 8.50 5.63 -6.98
CA PHE A 261 7.86 6.36 -8.08
C PHE A 261 8.36 5.87 -9.44
N GLY A 262 9.65 5.55 -9.53
CA GLY A 262 10.23 4.94 -10.72
C GLY A 262 9.63 3.58 -11.02
N ALA A 263 9.47 2.76 -10.00
CA ALA A 263 8.83 1.46 -10.12
C ALA A 263 7.38 1.56 -10.60
N PHE A 264 6.60 2.43 -9.98
CA PHE A 264 5.21 2.68 -10.34
C PHE A 264 5.07 3.23 -11.77
N ALA A 265 5.87 4.25 -12.12
CA ALA A 265 5.87 4.85 -13.45
C ALA A 265 6.27 3.86 -14.55
N PHE A 266 7.26 3.00 -14.27
CA PHE A 266 7.65 1.92 -15.17
C PHE A 266 6.50 0.93 -15.40
N GLY A 267 5.74 0.58 -14.35
CA GLY A 267 4.53 -0.22 -14.45
C GLY A 267 3.45 0.44 -15.32
N LEU A 268 3.25 1.77 -15.19
CA LEU A 268 2.28 2.52 -16.00
C LEU A 268 2.55 2.45 -17.50
N VAL A 269 3.83 2.46 -17.91
CA VAL A 269 4.23 2.41 -19.33
C VAL A 269 4.37 0.99 -19.88
N MET A 270 4.32 -0.04 -19.01
CA MET A 270 4.39 -1.44 -19.41
C MET A 270 3.23 -1.80 -20.36
N PRO A 271 3.49 -2.49 -21.49
CA PRO A 271 2.44 -2.97 -22.39
C PRO A 271 1.44 -3.89 -21.69
N ARG A 272 0.18 -3.84 -22.13
CA ARG A 272 -0.93 -4.66 -21.59
C ARG A 272 -1.49 -5.65 -22.60
N ARG A 273 -0.83 -5.80 -23.73
CA ARG A 273 -1.23 -6.75 -24.80
C ARG A 273 0.01 -7.53 -25.26
N PRO A 274 -0.13 -8.81 -25.56
CA PRO A 274 -1.30 -9.68 -25.35
C PRO A 274 -1.61 -9.88 -23.85
N ALA A 275 -2.89 -9.70 -23.43
CA ALA A 275 -3.20 -9.58 -22.00
C ALA A 275 -3.00 -10.89 -21.23
N THR A 276 -3.53 -12.01 -21.72
CA THR A 276 -3.50 -13.30 -21.02
C THR A 276 -2.08 -13.84 -20.94
N GLU A 277 -1.40 -13.93 -22.07
CA GLU A 277 -0.06 -14.49 -22.16
C GLU A 277 0.99 -13.67 -21.39
N LEU A 278 0.91 -12.35 -21.50
CA LEU A 278 1.82 -11.45 -20.76
C LEU A 278 1.57 -11.50 -19.26
N HIS A 279 0.31 -11.64 -18.84
CA HIS A 279 -0.02 -11.81 -17.43
C HIS A 279 0.51 -13.16 -16.90
N GLU A 280 0.33 -14.26 -17.63
CA GLU A 280 0.82 -15.58 -17.22
C GLU A 280 2.35 -15.64 -17.15
N GLN A 281 3.04 -15.06 -18.14
CA GLN A 281 4.48 -15.22 -18.31
C GLN A 281 5.31 -14.16 -17.55
N LEU A 282 4.75 -13.00 -17.28
CA LEU A 282 5.42 -11.92 -16.55
C LEU A 282 4.68 -11.54 -15.27
N GLY A 283 3.36 -11.35 -15.34
CA GLY A 283 2.54 -10.91 -14.20
C GLY A 283 2.62 -11.90 -13.04
N VAL A 284 2.24 -13.14 -13.28
CA VAL A 284 2.22 -14.20 -12.25
C VAL A 284 3.59 -14.43 -11.59
N PRO A 285 4.72 -14.50 -12.32
CA PRO A 285 6.04 -14.57 -11.68
C PRO A 285 6.36 -13.34 -10.82
N MET A 286 6.04 -12.11 -11.27
CA MET A 286 6.24 -10.90 -10.50
C MET A 286 5.34 -10.85 -9.25
N GLU A 287 4.08 -11.28 -9.35
CA GLU A 287 3.16 -11.41 -8.22
C GLU A 287 3.68 -12.40 -7.16
N ARG A 288 4.23 -13.54 -7.58
CA ARG A 288 4.84 -14.53 -6.67
C ARG A 288 6.05 -13.96 -5.97
N LEU A 289 6.89 -13.22 -6.69
CA LEU A 289 8.05 -12.53 -6.11
C LEU A 289 7.62 -11.47 -5.10
N ALA A 290 6.63 -10.65 -5.45
CA ALA A 290 6.05 -9.66 -4.53
C ALA A 290 5.43 -10.35 -3.30
N ALA A 291 4.67 -11.42 -3.47
CA ALA A 291 4.03 -12.15 -2.38
C ALA A 291 5.04 -12.77 -1.40
N LEU A 292 6.26 -13.11 -1.87
CA LEU A 292 7.35 -13.60 -1.01
C LEU A 292 8.03 -12.46 -0.25
N LEU A 293 8.26 -11.31 -0.90
CA LEU A 293 9.10 -10.24 -0.35
C LEU A 293 8.31 -9.18 0.44
N LEU A 294 7.02 -8.96 0.10
CA LEU A 294 6.19 -7.97 0.81
C LEU A 294 6.01 -8.25 2.31
N PRO A 295 5.84 -9.49 2.78
CA PRO A 295 5.79 -9.76 4.21
C PRO A 295 7.04 -9.27 4.94
N VAL A 296 8.23 -9.34 4.31
CA VAL A 296 9.47 -8.80 4.88
C VAL A 296 9.34 -7.28 5.07
N TYR A 297 8.84 -6.57 4.06
CA TYR A 297 8.62 -5.11 4.14
C TYR A 297 7.66 -4.74 5.29
N PHE A 298 6.54 -5.43 5.42
CA PHE A 298 5.55 -5.12 6.45
C PHE A 298 6.04 -5.47 7.85
N VAL A 299 6.74 -6.59 8.01
CA VAL A 299 7.33 -6.97 9.30
C VAL A 299 8.42 -5.98 9.69
N VAL A 300 9.31 -5.59 8.77
CA VAL A 300 10.35 -4.57 9.04
C VAL A 300 9.72 -3.22 9.40
N THR A 301 8.62 -2.84 8.73
CA THR A 301 7.84 -1.66 9.11
C THR A 301 7.28 -1.79 10.52
N GLY A 302 6.70 -2.94 10.85
CA GLY A 302 6.19 -3.25 12.19
C GLY A 302 7.27 -3.28 13.28
N LEU A 303 8.49 -3.80 12.99
CA LEU A 303 9.64 -3.75 13.89
C LEU A 303 10.05 -2.31 14.27
N SER A 304 9.67 -1.35 13.44
CA SER A 304 9.94 0.06 13.67
C SER A 304 8.89 0.76 14.54
N VAL A 305 7.80 0.06 14.87
CA VAL A 305 6.70 0.56 15.70
C VAL A 305 7.01 0.28 17.16
N ASP A 306 7.06 1.32 17.96
CA ASP A 306 7.26 1.22 19.41
C ASP A 306 6.04 1.75 20.16
N VAL A 307 5.13 0.84 20.49
CA VAL A 307 3.92 1.16 21.26
C VAL A 307 4.24 1.43 22.71
N SER A 308 5.33 0.83 23.23
CA SER A 308 5.73 0.98 24.63
C SER A 308 6.27 2.38 24.94
N ALA A 309 6.81 3.06 23.91
CA ALA A 309 7.27 4.43 24.01
C ALA A 309 6.15 5.49 23.99
N LEU A 310 4.91 5.09 23.66
CA LEU A 310 3.76 5.98 23.68
C LEU A 310 3.35 6.29 25.12
N GLY A 311 3.79 7.42 25.64
CA GLY A 311 3.28 7.93 26.93
C GLY A 311 1.85 8.45 26.83
N GLY A 312 1.31 9.01 27.91
CA GLY A 312 -0.05 9.57 27.94
C GLY A 312 -0.31 10.59 26.81
N ARG A 313 0.67 11.42 26.48
CA ARG A 313 0.60 12.38 25.34
C ARG A 313 0.46 11.66 24.00
N GLY A 314 1.21 10.58 23.79
CA GLY A 314 1.13 9.77 22.55
C GLY A 314 -0.21 9.11 22.40
N LEU A 315 -0.83 8.60 23.48
CA LEU A 315 -2.18 8.05 23.45
C LEU A 315 -3.24 9.10 23.11
N VAL A 316 -3.14 10.30 23.66
CA VAL A 316 -4.03 11.42 23.29
C VAL A 316 -3.85 11.78 21.81
N ALA A 317 -2.62 11.87 21.33
CA ALA A 317 -2.34 12.13 19.91
C ALA A 317 -2.91 11.01 19.01
N LEU A 318 -2.80 9.74 19.40
CA LEU A 318 -3.42 8.62 18.69
C LEU A 318 -4.94 8.76 18.60
N LEU A 319 -5.60 9.15 19.69
CA LEU A 319 -7.04 9.39 19.70
C LEU A 319 -7.44 10.55 18.77
N VAL A 320 -6.68 11.66 18.80
CA VAL A 320 -6.89 12.81 17.90
C VAL A 320 -6.73 12.38 16.45
N VAL A 321 -5.65 11.67 16.13
CA VAL A 321 -5.36 11.16 14.77
C VAL A 321 -6.44 10.19 14.32
N LEU A 322 -6.87 9.26 15.16
CA LEU A 322 -7.92 8.29 14.85
C LEU A 322 -9.27 8.99 14.62
N ALA A 323 -9.64 9.92 15.49
CA ALA A 323 -10.86 10.70 15.34
C ALA A 323 -10.85 11.53 14.05
N ALA A 324 -9.73 12.18 13.74
CA ALA A 324 -9.54 12.94 12.50
C ALA A 324 -9.62 12.03 11.26
N ALA A 325 -8.97 10.87 11.28
CA ALA A 325 -9.00 9.91 10.17
C ALA A 325 -10.42 9.40 9.89
N VAL A 326 -11.12 8.95 10.94
CA VAL A 326 -12.48 8.41 10.82
C VAL A 326 -13.47 9.50 10.40
N SER A 327 -13.45 10.67 11.06
CA SER A 327 -14.38 11.78 10.74
C SER A 327 -14.12 12.35 9.34
N GLY A 328 -12.85 12.55 8.97
CA GLY A 328 -12.48 13.04 7.65
C GLY A 328 -12.97 12.13 6.53
N LYS A 329 -12.76 10.81 6.67
CA LYS A 329 -13.27 9.82 5.70
C LYS A 329 -14.80 9.66 5.77
N ALA A 330 -15.39 9.69 6.96
CA ALA A 330 -16.85 9.63 7.10
C ALA A 330 -17.51 10.81 6.37
N VAL A 331 -17.07 12.04 6.62
CA VAL A 331 -17.63 13.22 5.94
C VAL A 331 -17.31 13.21 4.46
N GLY A 332 -16.05 13.01 4.08
CA GLY A 332 -15.60 13.08 2.68
C GLY A 332 -16.13 11.97 1.78
N ALA A 333 -16.54 10.83 2.34
CA ALA A 333 -17.05 9.70 1.59
C ALA A 333 -18.58 9.54 1.72
N VAL A 334 -19.12 9.59 2.93
CA VAL A 334 -20.56 9.33 3.16
C VAL A 334 -21.42 10.45 2.57
N VAL A 335 -21.03 11.70 2.77
CA VAL A 335 -21.86 12.85 2.37
C VAL A 335 -22.05 12.89 0.84
N PRO A 336 -21.00 12.86 -0.01
CA PRO A 336 -21.18 12.89 -1.46
C PRO A 336 -22.05 11.74 -1.97
N VAL A 337 -21.82 10.53 -1.43
CA VAL A 337 -22.55 9.33 -1.84
C VAL A 337 -24.01 9.41 -1.40
N ARG A 338 -24.29 9.95 -0.23
CA ARG A 338 -25.66 10.17 0.24
C ARG A 338 -26.41 11.18 -0.64
N LEU A 339 -25.73 12.27 -1.03
CA LEU A 339 -26.28 13.29 -1.93
C LEU A 339 -26.53 12.77 -3.36
N SER A 340 -25.86 11.69 -3.77
CA SER A 340 -26.13 11.03 -5.05
C SER A 340 -27.36 10.13 -5.05
N GLY A 341 -28.08 10.03 -3.93
CA GLY A 341 -29.32 9.28 -3.81
C GLY A 341 -29.15 7.81 -3.31
N LEU A 342 -27.93 7.39 -2.90
CA LEU A 342 -27.77 6.10 -2.24
C LEU A 342 -28.37 6.11 -0.82
N GLY A 343 -28.84 4.95 -0.37
CA GLY A 343 -29.37 4.77 0.98
C GLY A 343 -28.33 5.01 2.07
N TRP A 344 -28.77 5.32 3.31
CA TRP A 344 -27.86 5.52 4.45
C TRP A 344 -26.94 4.33 4.70
N ARG A 345 -27.45 3.10 4.60
CA ARG A 345 -26.63 1.88 4.77
C ARG A 345 -25.52 1.77 3.73
N GLU A 346 -25.87 2.02 2.47
CA GLU A 346 -24.90 2.00 1.37
C GLU A 346 -23.84 3.11 1.51
N SER A 347 -24.27 4.31 1.91
CA SER A 347 -23.36 5.44 2.09
C SER A 347 -22.41 5.22 3.26
N LEU A 348 -22.88 4.67 4.39
CA LEU A 348 -22.05 4.31 5.54
C LEU A 348 -21.09 3.16 5.19
N ALA A 349 -21.55 2.16 4.44
CA ALA A 349 -20.70 1.07 3.97
C ALA A 349 -19.61 1.60 3.03
N PHE A 350 -19.95 2.54 2.13
CA PHE A 350 -18.95 3.22 1.29
C PHE A 350 -17.92 3.98 2.13
N GLY A 351 -18.35 4.73 3.15
CA GLY A 351 -17.45 5.41 4.07
C GLY A 351 -16.52 4.45 4.82
N ALA A 352 -17.04 3.32 5.33
CA ALA A 352 -16.25 2.28 5.97
C ALA A 352 -15.20 1.68 5.03
N LEU A 353 -15.57 1.42 3.77
CA LEU A 353 -14.68 0.93 2.73
C LEU A 353 -13.59 1.95 2.38
N MET A 354 -13.96 3.23 2.21
CA MET A 354 -12.99 4.29 1.89
C MET A 354 -12.04 4.62 3.06
N ASN A 355 -12.37 4.17 4.28
CA ASN A 355 -11.50 4.31 5.45
C ASN A 355 -10.48 3.16 5.58
N THR A 356 -10.46 2.20 4.65
CA THR A 356 -9.43 1.16 4.63
C THR A 356 -8.09 1.75 4.25
N ARG A 357 -7.08 1.44 5.05
CA ARG A 357 -5.71 1.88 4.91
C ARG A 357 -4.79 0.67 4.81
N GLY A 358 -3.57 0.87 4.37
CA GLY A 358 -2.65 -0.25 4.28
C GLY A 358 -1.39 0.09 3.53
N LEU A 359 -1.02 -0.71 2.53
CA LEU A 359 0.29 -0.67 1.90
C LEU A 359 0.67 0.73 1.42
N THR A 360 -0.20 1.40 0.68
CA THR A 360 0.07 2.74 0.14
C THR A 360 0.38 3.75 1.25
N GLU A 361 -0.39 3.72 2.34
CA GLU A 361 -0.16 4.61 3.48
C GLU A 361 1.14 4.28 4.22
N LEU A 362 1.44 2.99 4.45
CA LEU A 362 2.68 2.58 5.11
C LEU A 362 3.91 2.95 4.31
N VAL A 363 3.83 2.86 3.00
CA VAL A 363 4.87 3.35 2.09
C VAL A 363 5.07 4.85 2.26
N VAL A 364 3.98 5.61 2.27
CA VAL A 364 4.03 7.06 2.53
C VAL A 364 4.68 7.32 3.89
N LEU A 365 4.22 6.67 4.96
CA LEU A 365 4.79 6.84 6.29
C LEU A 365 6.28 6.48 6.36
N GLY A 366 6.69 5.42 5.65
CA GLY A 366 8.10 5.02 5.52
C GLY A 366 8.95 6.10 4.85
N ILE A 367 8.47 6.71 3.76
CA ILE A 367 9.12 7.84 3.08
C ILE A 367 9.26 9.03 4.04
N GLY A 368 8.18 9.39 4.75
CA GLY A 368 8.21 10.51 5.69
C GLY A 368 9.22 10.33 6.81
N ARG A 369 9.37 9.09 7.28
CA ARG A 369 10.38 8.76 8.28
C ARG A 369 11.80 8.84 7.71
N GLN A 370 12.03 8.32 6.49
CA GLN A 370 13.33 8.38 5.81
C GLN A 370 13.77 9.81 5.50
N LEU A 371 12.83 10.68 5.14
CA LEU A 371 13.06 12.10 4.89
C LEU A 371 13.10 12.94 6.17
N GLY A 372 12.88 12.34 7.34
CA GLY A 372 12.84 13.03 8.62
C GLY A 372 11.63 13.95 8.82
N LEU A 373 10.56 13.80 8.01
CA LEU A 373 9.34 14.62 8.07
C LEU A 373 8.42 14.27 9.22
N ILE A 374 8.54 13.05 9.76
CA ILE A 374 7.82 12.58 10.93
C ILE A 374 8.77 11.92 11.92
N THR A 375 8.48 12.08 13.20
CA THR A 375 9.22 11.41 14.28
C THR A 375 8.89 9.93 14.35
N GLY A 376 9.71 9.12 15.04
CA GLY A 376 9.39 7.70 15.29
C GLY A 376 8.08 7.52 16.06
N GLU A 377 7.77 8.42 17.00
CA GLU A 377 6.53 8.41 17.76
C GLU A 377 5.32 8.72 16.86
N MET A 378 5.40 9.74 16.00
CA MET A 378 4.34 10.04 15.03
C MET A 378 4.16 8.91 14.01
N PHE A 379 5.26 8.28 13.56
CA PHE A 379 5.20 7.09 12.72
C PHE A 379 4.41 5.96 13.40
N THR A 380 4.70 5.66 14.67
CA THR A 380 3.98 4.66 15.47
C THR A 380 2.49 5.00 15.56
N ILE A 381 2.14 6.25 15.88
CA ILE A 381 0.76 6.73 15.97
C ILE A 381 0.01 6.52 14.63
N MET A 382 0.63 6.90 13.52
CA MET A 382 0.02 6.79 12.20
C MET A 382 -0.13 5.33 11.74
N VAL A 383 0.84 4.46 12.03
CA VAL A 383 0.72 3.02 11.73
C VAL A 383 -0.39 2.37 12.54
N LEU A 384 -0.49 2.69 13.83
CA LEU A 384 -1.60 2.20 14.68
C LEU A 384 -2.95 2.70 14.17
N MET A 385 -3.06 3.95 13.76
CA MET A 385 -4.27 4.50 13.14
C MET A 385 -4.63 3.72 11.87
N ALA A 386 -3.67 3.44 10.99
CA ALA A 386 -3.90 2.69 9.75
C ALA A 386 -4.38 1.26 10.03
N LEU A 387 -3.79 0.58 11.02
CA LEU A 387 -4.21 -0.76 11.45
C LEU A 387 -5.64 -0.75 12.02
N LEU A 388 -5.92 0.16 12.94
CA LEU A 388 -7.22 0.25 13.62
C LEU A 388 -8.34 0.58 12.62
N THR A 389 -8.15 1.58 11.76
CA THR A 389 -9.16 1.96 10.76
C THR A 389 -9.44 0.85 9.77
N THR A 390 -8.42 0.10 9.36
CA THR A 390 -8.58 -1.05 8.45
C THR A 390 -9.25 -2.22 9.15
N ALA A 391 -8.89 -2.50 10.40
CA ALA A 391 -9.52 -3.56 11.19
C ALA A 391 -11.01 -3.29 11.46
N MET A 392 -11.42 -2.03 11.52
CA MET A 392 -12.83 -1.63 11.71
C MET A 392 -13.71 -1.92 10.49
N ALA A 393 -13.17 -1.98 9.27
CA ALA A 393 -13.95 -2.07 8.04
C ALA A 393 -14.84 -3.33 8.00
N GLY A 394 -14.28 -4.52 8.27
CA GLY A 394 -15.05 -5.77 8.28
C GLY A 394 -16.20 -5.81 9.29
N PRO A 395 -15.96 -5.50 10.58
CA PRO A 395 -17.03 -5.38 11.59
C PRO A 395 -18.12 -4.37 11.23
N LEU A 396 -17.75 -3.19 10.70
CA LEU A 396 -18.72 -2.18 10.28
C LEU A 396 -19.61 -2.67 9.13
N LEU A 397 -19.04 -3.32 8.12
CA LEU A 397 -19.81 -3.87 7.00
C LEU A 397 -20.81 -4.95 7.47
N ARG A 398 -20.43 -5.76 8.46
CA ARG A 398 -21.32 -6.75 9.07
C ARG A 398 -22.43 -6.10 9.90
N ALA A 399 -22.10 -5.10 10.72
CA ALA A 399 -23.08 -4.34 11.50
C ALA A 399 -24.12 -3.64 10.61
N LEU A 400 -23.68 -3.15 9.44
CA LEU A 400 -24.55 -2.56 8.42
C LEU A 400 -25.34 -3.63 7.60
N ARG A 401 -25.17 -4.92 7.89
CA ARG A 401 -25.80 -6.04 7.17
C ARG A 401 -25.56 -5.97 5.65
N MET A 402 -24.40 -5.51 5.24
CA MET A 402 -23.99 -5.47 3.83
C MET A 402 -23.39 -6.79 3.37
N VAL A 403 -22.87 -7.58 4.30
CA VAL A 403 -22.31 -8.92 4.00
C VAL A 403 -23.47 -9.90 4.00
N PRO A 404 -23.68 -10.69 2.92
CA PRO A 404 -24.65 -11.77 2.90
C PRO A 404 -24.41 -12.71 4.08
N ALA A 405 -25.45 -13.14 4.76
CA ALA A 405 -25.31 -14.19 5.76
C ALA A 405 -24.65 -15.40 5.09
N ALA A 406 -23.60 -15.94 5.70
CA ALA A 406 -22.94 -17.13 5.19
C ALA A 406 -24.02 -18.21 5.00
N VAL A 407 -24.27 -18.64 3.76
CA VAL A 407 -25.13 -19.78 3.48
C VAL A 407 -24.40 -20.99 4.03
N PRO A 408 -24.92 -21.68 5.07
CA PRO A 408 -24.33 -22.91 5.55
C PRO A 408 -24.43 -23.94 4.41
N GLY A 409 -23.30 -24.41 3.90
CA GLY A 409 -23.26 -25.46 2.86
C GLY A 409 -22.37 -25.21 1.65
N ARG A 410 -21.78 -24.03 1.49
CA ARG A 410 -20.91 -23.77 0.32
C ARG A 410 -19.46 -24.27 0.46
N ALA A 411 -19.04 -24.58 1.69
CA ALA A 411 -17.72 -25.15 1.97
C ALA A 411 -17.61 -26.65 1.55
N GLU A 412 -18.75 -27.35 1.42
CA GLU A 412 -18.76 -28.76 1.00
C GLU A 412 -18.87 -28.94 -0.52
N ALA A 413 -19.34 -27.93 -1.25
CA ALA A 413 -19.49 -28.04 -2.72
C ALA A 413 -18.20 -27.89 -3.50
N GLU A 414 -17.17 -27.19 -2.97
CA GLU A 414 -15.88 -27.05 -3.65
C GLU A 414 -14.97 -28.27 -3.50
N THR A 415 -15.23 -29.17 -2.54
CA THR A 415 -14.46 -30.41 -2.36
C THR A 415 -15.01 -31.58 -3.19
N VAL A 416 -16.19 -31.45 -3.78
CA VAL A 416 -16.84 -32.54 -4.57
C VAL A 416 -16.53 -32.43 -6.07
N THR A 417 -16.13 -31.28 -6.59
CA THR A 417 -15.84 -31.09 -8.03
C THR A 417 -14.46 -31.57 -8.47
N ASP A 418 -13.58 -32.02 -7.56
CA ASP A 418 -12.24 -32.52 -7.90
C ASP A 418 -12.16 -34.06 -8.03
N ARG A 419 -13.31 -34.73 -8.12
CA ARG A 419 -13.37 -36.14 -8.52
C ARG A 419 -13.72 -36.27 -10.01
N GLN A 420 -12.71 -36.05 -10.86
CA GLN A 420 -12.81 -36.49 -12.27
C GLN A 420 -13.04 -38.01 -12.36
N PRO A 421 -14.00 -38.49 -13.13
CA PRO A 421 -14.14 -39.92 -13.40
C PRO A 421 -12.94 -40.40 -14.24
N ARG A 422 -12.27 -41.45 -13.76
CA ARG A 422 -11.25 -42.15 -14.53
C ARG A 422 -11.82 -42.65 -15.85
N PRO A 423 -11.14 -42.49 -16.99
CA PRO A 423 -11.58 -43.07 -18.22
C PRO A 423 -11.61 -44.60 -18.14
N ALA A 424 -12.73 -45.18 -18.55
CA ALA A 424 -12.92 -46.63 -18.63
C ALA A 424 -11.93 -47.21 -19.63
N ALA A 425 -11.21 -48.25 -19.23
CA ALA A 425 -10.35 -49.05 -20.09
C ALA A 425 -11.22 -49.76 -21.14
N VAL A 426 -10.99 -49.45 -22.41
CA VAL A 426 -11.51 -50.20 -23.54
C VAL A 426 -10.63 -51.44 -23.71
N LYS A 427 -11.28 -52.62 -23.70
CA LYS A 427 -10.68 -53.88 -24.09
C LYS A 427 -10.51 -53.94 -25.60
#